data_52fbf4897bfc67aa18c774e8bdfafaa4
#
_entry.id   52fbf4897bfc67aa18c774e8bdfafaa4
#
_cell.length_a   1.000
_cell.length_b   1.000
_cell.length_c   1.000
_cell.angle_alpha   90.00
_cell.angle_beta   90.00
_cell.angle_gamma   90.00
#
_symmetry.space_group_name_H-M   'P 1'
#
loop_
_entity.id
_entity.type
_entity.pdbx_description
1 polymer ?
#
loop_
_entity_poly.entity_id
_entity_poly.type
_entity_poly.pdbx_seq_one_letter_code
_entity_poly.pdbx_strand_id
1 'polypeptide(L)'
;AGTDINAHSDAKLRALRRKDISMVFQSFALMPHMTVRDNTAFGLELSGSSKKERLAVADEALARVGLAGWGASYPDELSGGMQQRVGLARALAADPSILLMDEAFSALDPIIRTEMQSELLRLQKEQRRTIVFISHDLDEAMRIGDRIAIMKDGHVVQVGTPDDILRNPANDYVRSFVRGVDAASVFKAADIARKSLTVVAEH
;
A
#
# COMPACT_ATOMS: atom_id res chain seq x y z
N ALA A 1 -8.66 -12.34 -15.43
CA ALA A 1 -7.37 -12.72 -14.86
C ALA A 1 -6.61 -13.63 -15.83
N GLY A 2 -5.28 -13.51 -15.91
CA GLY A 2 -4.42 -14.36 -16.76
C GLY A 2 -4.18 -13.84 -18.18
N THR A 3 -4.54 -12.61 -18.50
CA THR A 3 -4.19 -12.03 -19.81
C THR A 3 -2.94 -11.15 -19.65
N ASP A 4 -1.95 -11.35 -20.53
CA ASP A 4 -0.76 -10.51 -20.59
C ASP A 4 -1.15 -9.09 -21.02
N ILE A 5 -0.85 -8.10 -20.16
CA ILE A 5 -1.16 -6.69 -20.44
C ILE A 5 -0.36 -6.15 -21.64
N ASN A 6 0.83 -6.70 -21.93
CA ASN A 6 1.63 -6.30 -23.09
C ASN A 6 0.98 -6.67 -24.43
N ALA A 7 0.04 -7.62 -24.43
CA ALA A 7 -0.74 -8.00 -25.60
C ALA A 7 -1.96 -7.10 -25.85
N HIS A 8 -2.19 -6.10 -25.00
CA HIS A 8 -3.35 -5.21 -25.11
C HIS A 8 -3.04 -4.02 -26.02
N SER A 9 -4.06 -3.58 -26.79
CA SER A 9 -4.01 -2.29 -27.49
C SER A 9 -3.97 -1.12 -26.51
N ASP A 10 -3.46 0.04 -26.94
CA ASP A 10 -3.44 1.27 -26.13
C ASP A 10 -4.81 1.68 -25.62
N ALA A 11 -5.86 1.49 -26.41
CA ALA A 11 -7.23 1.76 -26.01
C ALA A 11 -7.66 0.88 -24.83
N LYS A 12 -7.31 -0.42 -24.87
CA LYS A 12 -7.62 -1.39 -23.81
C LYS A 12 -6.80 -1.11 -22.55
N LEU A 13 -5.52 -0.74 -22.71
CA LEU A 13 -4.66 -0.33 -21.59
C LEU A 13 -5.18 0.94 -20.91
N ARG A 14 -5.64 1.94 -21.68
CA ARG A 14 -6.27 3.14 -21.12
C ARG A 14 -7.55 2.83 -20.35
N ALA A 15 -8.40 1.94 -20.88
CA ALA A 15 -9.61 1.50 -20.19
C ALA A 15 -9.30 0.80 -18.86
N LEU A 16 -8.30 -0.09 -18.86
CA LEU A 16 -7.85 -0.83 -17.68
C LEU A 16 -7.28 0.12 -16.61
N ARG A 17 -6.43 1.09 -17.00
CA ARG A 17 -5.88 2.11 -16.09
C ARG A 17 -6.95 3.03 -15.53
N ARG A 18 -8.03 3.29 -16.27
CA ARG A 18 -9.12 4.15 -15.81
C ARG A 18 -9.99 3.48 -14.76
N LYS A 19 -10.19 2.16 -14.87
CA LYS A 19 -11.17 1.42 -14.08
C LYS A 19 -10.56 0.52 -13.01
N ASP A 20 -9.53 -0.23 -13.39
CA ASP A 20 -9.08 -1.37 -12.59
C ASP A 20 -7.77 -1.10 -11.83
N ILE A 21 -6.99 -0.09 -12.24
CA ILE A 21 -5.68 0.19 -11.66
C ILE A 21 -5.63 1.63 -11.14
N SER A 22 -5.23 1.80 -9.88
CA SER A 22 -4.82 3.09 -9.33
C SER A 22 -3.38 3.05 -8.87
N MET A 23 -2.73 4.23 -8.83
CA MET A 23 -1.35 4.34 -8.40
C MET A 23 -1.19 5.48 -7.40
N VAL A 24 -0.45 5.20 -6.33
CA VAL A 24 0.08 6.19 -5.38
C VAL A 24 1.53 6.40 -5.72
N PHE A 25 1.90 7.65 -6.05
CA PHE A 25 3.24 8.03 -6.45
C PHE A 25 4.05 8.54 -5.25
N GLN A 26 5.35 8.31 -5.24
CA GLN A 26 6.28 8.84 -4.25
C GLN A 26 6.22 10.37 -4.14
N SER A 27 6.07 11.09 -5.25
CA SER A 27 6.00 12.56 -5.33
C SER A 27 4.59 13.14 -5.21
N PHE A 28 3.65 12.39 -4.65
CA PHE A 28 2.21 12.73 -4.46
C PHE A 28 1.43 13.01 -5.75
N ALA A 29 2.04 13.62 -6.78
CA ALA A 29 1.46 13.95 -8.08
C ALA A 29 0.07 14.63 -7.97
N LEU A 30 -0.07 15.56 -7.00
CA LEU A 30 -1.27 16.37 -6.84
C LEU A 30 -1.28 17.51 -7.86
N MET A 31 -2.46 17.86 -8.34
CA MET A 31 -2.67 18.98 -9.25
C MET A 31 -2.76 20.26 -8.42
N PRO A 32 -1.80 21.20 -8.53
CA PRO A 32 -1.69 22.35 -7.64
C PRO A 32 -2.84 23.36 -7.81
N HIS A 33 -3.49 23.36 -8.97
CA HIS A 33 -4.61 24.24 -9.29
C HIS A 33 -5.98 23.67 -8.89
N MET A 34 -6.02 22.47 -8.33
CA MET A 34 -7.25 21.81 -7.88
C MET A 34 -7.27 21.73 -6.36
N THR A 35 -8.45 21.82 -5.78
CA THR A 35 -8.61 21.60 -4.34
C THR A 35 -8.26 20.16 -3.95
N VAL A 36 -8.05 19.92 -2.67
CA VAL A 36 -7.82 18.57 -2.10
C VAL A 36 -8.97 17.63 -2.45
N ARG A 37 -10.20 18.10 -2.36
CA ARG A 37 -11.40 17.33 -2.74
C ARG A 37 -11.42 17.03 -4.23
N ASP A 38 -11.13 17.98 -5.08
CA ASP A 38 -11.13 17.78 -6.53
C ASP A 38 -9.97 16.85 -6.96
N ASN A 39 -8.80 16.98 -6.35
CA ASN A 39 -7.71 16.01 -6.52
C ASN A 39 -8.15 14.60 -6.18
N THR A 40 -8.84 14.42 -5.05
CA THR A 40 -9.34 13.12 -4.62
C THR A 40 -10.43 12.57 -5.55
N ALA A 41 -11.31 13.45 -6.07
CA ALA A 41 -12.39 13.11 -6.98
C ALA A 41 -11.96 12.87 -8.43
N PHE A 42 -10.71 13.19 -8.80
CA PHE A 42 -10.26 13.26 -10.20
C PHE A 42 -10.43 11.96 -10.98
N GLY A 43 -10.10 10.81 -10.39
CA GLY A 43 -10.29 9.50 -11.03
C GLY A 43 -11.76 9.18 -11.33
N LEU A 44 -12.65 9.59 -10.42
CA LEU A 44 -14.10 9.42 -10.58
C LEU A 44 -14.67 10.35 -11.66
N GLU A 45 -14.11 11.55 -11.81
CA GLU A 45 -14.47 12.46 -12.89
C GLU A 45 -14.15 11.86 -14.26
N LEU A 46 -12.93 11.32 -14.42
CA LEU A 46 -12.52 10.63 -15.64
C LEU A 46 -13.35 9.39 -15.95
N SER A 47 -13.95 8.78 -14.93
CA SER A 47 -14.85 7.63 -15.07
C SER A 47 -16.30 8.02 -15.41
N GLY A 48 -16.62 9.33 -15.43
CA GLY A 48 -17.94 9.85 -15.79
C GLY A 48 -18.94 9.92 -14.63
N SER A 49 -18.49 9.81 -13.38
CA SER A 49 -19.35 9.97 -12.21
C SER A 49 -19.93 11.39 -12.10
N SER A 50 -21.15 11.53 -11.64
CA SER A 50 -21.77 12.84 -11.44
C SER A 50 -20.99 13.66 -10.39
N LYS A 51 -21.03 15.00 -10.52
CA LYS A 51 -20.32 15.90 -9.59
C LYS A 51 -20.73 15.64 -8.13
N LYS A 52 -22.01 15.42 -7.88
CA LYS A 52 -22.52 15.18 -6.52
C LYS A 52 -21.96 13.87 -5.93
N GLU A 53 -21.97 12.79 -6.71
CA GLU A 53 -21.48 11.48 -6.28
C GLU A 53 -19.97 11.50 -6.04
N ARG A 54 -19.16 12.01 -7.03
CA ARG A 54 -17.71 11.99 -6.90
C ARG A 54 -17.20 12.84 -5.73
N LEU A 55 -17.85 13.98 -5.43
CA LEU A 55 -17.47 14.81 -4.29
C LEU A 55 -17.82 14.14 -2.96
N ALA A 56 -18.95 13.45 -2.86
CA ALA A 56 -19.32 12.69 -1.66
C ALA A 56 -18.33 11.55 -1.39
N VAL A 57 -17.96 10.78 -2.43
CA VAL A 57 -16.94 9.73 -2.31
C VAL A 57 -15.57 10.31 -1.94
N ALA A 58 -15.22 11.46 -2.51
CA ALA A 58 -13.95 12.13 -2.17
C ALA A 58 -13.91 12.58 -0.70
N ASP A 59 -14.99 13.14 -0.18
CA ASP A 59 -15.08 13.54 1.23
C ASP A 59 -14.96 12.32 2.18
N GLU A 60 -15.60 11.20 1.83
CA GLU A 60 -15.47 9.95 2.59
C GLU A 60 -14.04 9.42 2.54
N ALA A 61 -13.40 9.40 1.36
CA ALA A 61 -12.01 8.96 1.22
C ALA A 61 -11.04 9.85 2.02
N LEU A 62 -11.23 11.17 2.01
CA LEU A 62 -10.46 12.11 2.82
C LEU A 62 -10.65 11.88 4.32
N ALA A 63 -11.86 11.60 4.76
CA ALA A 63 -12.13 11.29 6.17
C ALA A 63 -11.39 10.02 6.62
N ARG A 64 -11.34 8.98 5.79
CA ARG A 64 -10.61 7.73 6.08
C ARG A 64 -9.11 7.92 6.28
N VAL A 65 -8.50 8.91 5.64
CA VAL A 65 -7.09 9.25 5.81
C VAL A 65 -6.86 10.38 6.82
N GLY A 66 -7.85 10.72 7.63
CA GLY A 66 -7.76 11.74 8.69
C GLY A 66 -7.67 13.18 8.16
N LEU A 67 -8.23 13.44 6.98
CA LEU A 67 -8.27 14.78 6.36
C LEU A 67 -9.70 15.32 6.22
N ALA A 68 -10.62 14.91 7.10
CA ALA A 68 -11.94 15.51 7.18
C ALA A 68 -11.82 17.03 7.38
N GLY A 69 -12.57 17.82 6.59
CA GLY A 69 -12.54 19.29 6.64
C GLY A 69 -11.48 19.97 5.77
N TRP A 70 -10.50 19.25 5.24
CA TRP A 70 -9.45 19.81 4.36
C TRP A 70 -9.82 19.86 2.87
N GLY A 71 -11.03 19.44 2.53
CA GLY A 71 -11.45 19.31 1.13
C GLY A 71 -11.41 20.59 0.30
N ALA A 72 -11.58 21.75 0.91
CA ALA A 72 -11.55 23.06 0.24
C ALA A 72 -10.14 23.65 0.09
N SER A 73 -9.15 23.12 0.80
CA SER A 73 -7.76 23.59 0.74
C SER A 73 -7.08 23.18 -0.57
N TYR A 74 -5.97 23.85 -0.88
CA TYR A 74 -5.09 23.54 -2.01
C TYR A 74 -3.85 22.76 -1.55
N PRO A 75 -3.17 22.04 -2.45
CA PRO A 75 -1.99 21.22 -2.08
C PRO A 75 -0.87 22.00 -1.39
N ASP A 76 -0.64 23.25 -1.73
CA ASP A 76 0.38 24.12 -1.14
C ASP A 76 0.09 24.56 0.30
N GLU A 77 -1.16 24.42 0.73
CA GLU A 77 -1.57 24.66 2.12
C GLU A 77 -1.34 23.44 3.03
N LEU A 78 -0.92 22.30 2.47
CA LEU A 78 -0.77 21.02 3.17
C LEU A 78 0.70 20.68 3.42
N SER A 79 1.00 20.05 4.56
CA SER A 79 2.31 19.41 4.77
C SER A 79 2.53 18.25 3.80
N GLY A 80 3.79 17.83 3.59
CA GLY A 80 4.12 16.70 2.71
C GLY A 80 3.38 15.41 3.11
N GLY A 81 3.29 15.11 4.41
CA GLY A 81 2.53 13.97 4.90
C GLY A 81 1.01 14.08 4.64
N MET A 82 0.44 15.28 4.70
CA MET A 82 -0.95 15.50 4.32
C MET A 82 -1.15 15.31 2.81
N GLN A 83 -0.24 15.84 1.98
CA GLN A 83 -0.29 15.64 0.53
C GLN A 83 -0.21 14.15 0.15
N GLN A 84 0.63 13.37 0.85
CA GLN A 84 0.72 11.92 0.67
C GLN A 84 -0.61 11.22 0.99
N ARG A 85 -1.25 11.60 2.08
CA ARG A 85 -2.59 11.10 2.45
C ARG A 85 -3.66 11.47 1.43
N VAL A 86 -3.60 12.66 0.83
CA VAL A 86 -4.49 13.02 -0.30
C VAL A 86 -4.24 12.12 -1.51
N GLY A 87 -2.98 11.83 -1.86
CA GLY A 87 -2.62 10.89 -2.92
C GLY A 87 -3.18 9.48 -2.68
N LEU A 88 -3.12 9.00 -1.44
CA LEU A 88 -3.71 7.73 -1.04
C LEU A 88 -5.25 7.77 -1.13
N ALA A 89 -5.89 8.82 -0.60
CA ALA A 89 -7.34 9.00 -0.70
C ALA A 89 -7.82 9.01 -2.16
N ARG A 90 -7.11 9.72 -3.06
CA ARG A 90 -7.39 9.74 -4.49
C ARG A 90 -7.35 8.36 -5.13
N ALA A 91 -6.32 7.57 -4.78
CA ALA A 91 -6.17 6.23 -5.33
C ALA A 91 -7.26 5.27 -4.82
N LEU A 92 -7.66 5.41 -3.55
CA LEU A 92 -8.70 4.59 -2.93
C LEU A 92 -10.11 4.99 -3.35
N ALA A 93 -10.37 6.26 -3.61
CA ALA A 93 -11.69 6.77 -4.03
C ALA A 93 -12.18 6.13 -5.34
N ALA A 94 -11.24 5.78 -6.24
CA ALA A 94 -11.57 5.14 -7.51
C ALA A 94 -11.98 3.66 -7.37
N ASP A 95 -11.91 3.09 -6.17
CA ASP A 95 -12.24 1.68 -5.87
C ASP A 95 -11.57 0.65 -6.83
N PRO A 96 -10.24 0.71 -7.03
CA PRO A 96 -9.54 -0.12 -8.00
C PRO A 96 -9.42 -1.57 -7.52
N SER A 97 -9.41 -2.54 -8.44
CA SER A 97 -9.09 -3.93 -8.14
C SER A 97 -7.58 -4.17 -7.93
N ILE A 98 -6.73 -3.29 -8.49
CA ILE A 98 -5.27 -3.32 -8.37
C ILE A 98 -4.79 -1.94 -7.91
N LEU A 99 -4.07 -1.91 -6.79
CA LEU A 99 -3.44 -0.71 -6.26
C LEU A 99 -1.91 -0.85 -6.35
N LEU A 100 -1.30 0.06 -7.10
CA LEU A 100 0.16 0.18 -7.18
C LEU A 100 0.60 1.29 -6.22
N MET A 101 1.59 1.02 -5.39
CA MET A 101 2.07 1.96 -4.39
C MET A 101 3.59 2.06 -4.46
N ASP A 102 4.09 3.26 -4.73
CA ASP A 102 5.52 3.53 -4.83
C ASP A 102 5.93 4.42 -3.66
N GLU A 103 6.58 3.82 -2.65
CA GLU A 103 7.00 4.45 -1.40
C GLU A 103 5.90 5.32 -0.73
N ALA A 104 4.67 4.82 -0.74
CA ALA A 104 3.48 5.58 -0.42
C ALA A 104 3.39 6.09 1.04
N PHE A 105 4.28 5.66 1.92
CA PHE A 105 4.31 6.08 3.34
C PHE A 105 5.63 6.77 3.74
N SER A 106 6.54 7.01 2.80
CA SER A 106 7.89 7.52 3.09
C SER A 106 7.91 8.92 3.73
N ALA A 107 6.97 9.80 3.38
CA ALA A 107 6.89 11.16 3.91
C ALA A 107 6.00 11.28 5.18
N LEU A 108 5.50 10.16 5.71
CA LEU A 108 4.69 10.15 6.93
C LEU A 108 5.56 10.01 8.18
N ASP A 109 5.16 10.69 9.25
CA ASP A 109 5.71 10.43 10.58
C ASP A 109 5.35 9.00 11.06
N PRO A 110 6.09 8.41 12.02
CA PRO A 110 5.93 7.01 12.41
C PRO A 110 4.52 6.65 12.91
N ILE A 111 3.84 7.58 13.59
CA ILE A 111 2.49 7.32 14.15
C ILE A 111 1.49 7.23 13.00
N ILE A 112 1.43 8.27 12.17
CA ILE A 112 0.52 8.33 11.02
C ILE A 112 0.82 7.20 10.02
N ARG A 113 2.10 6.88 9.80
CA ARG A 113 2.50 5.73 8.96
C ARG A 113 1.87 4.44 9.46
N THR A 114 1.97 4.17 10.75
CA THR A 114 1.39 2.97 11.38
C THR A 114 -0.14 2.92 11.23
N GLU A 115 -0.80 4.05 11.41
CA GLU A 115 -2.25 4.18 11.21
C GLU A 115 -2.66 3.90 9.76
N MET A 116 -1.97 4.51 8.79
CA MET A 116 -2.25 4.34 7.37
C MET A 116 -1.99 2.92 6.87
N GLN A 117 -0.93 2.27 7.35
CA GLN A 117 -0.67 0.86 7.08
C GLN A 117 -1.79 -0.03 7.63
N SER A 118 -2.25 0.25 8.83
CA SER A 118 -3.36 -0.50 9.46
C SER A 118 -4.67 -0.32 8.69
N GLU A 119 -4.96 0.90 8.23
CA GLU A 119 -6.11 1.18 7.38
C GLU A 119 -6.01 0.46 6.03
N LEU A 120 -4.83 0.46 5.40
CA LEU A 120 -4.60 -0.27 4.15
C LEU A 120 -4.87 -1.77 4.32
N LEU A 121 -4.35 -2.38 5.40
CA LEU A 121 -4.58 -3.80 5.71
C LEU A 121 -6.05 -4.10 5.99
N ARG A 122 -6.78 -3.18 6.64
CA ARG A 122 -8.22 -3.29 6.88
C ARG A 122 -8.98 -3.32 5.56
N LEU A 123 -8.71 -2.35 4.68
CA LEU A 123 -9.34 -2.24 3.37
C LEU A 123 -9.03 -3.45 2.47
N GLN A 124 -7.79 -3.96 2.53
CA GLN A 124 -7.41 -5.16 1.78
C GLN A 124 -8.20 -6.39 2.22
N LYS A 125 -8.40 -6.58 3.53
CA LYS A 125 -9.20 -7.68 4.06
C LYS A 125 -10.67 -7.60 3.67
N GLU A 126 -11.25 -6.40 3.70
CA GLU A 126 -12.66 -6.17 3.36
C GLU A 126 -12.95 -6.38 1.88
N GLN A 127 -12.06 -5.94 1.00
CA GLN A 127 -12.30 -5.85 -0.44
C GLN A 127 -11.45 -6.79 -1.30
N ARG A 128 -10.51 -7.54 -0.69
CA ARG A 128 -9.61 -8.52 -1.35
C ARG A 128 -8.92 -7.97 -2.60
N ARG A 129 -8.41 -6.74 -2.52
CA ARG A 129 -7.68 -6.09 -3.62
C ARG A 129 -6.29 -6.68 -3.79
N THR A 130 -5.77 -6.64 -5.00
CA THR A 130 -4.35 -6.88 -5.25
C THR A 130 -3.59 -5.58 -5.01
N ILE A 131 -2.62 -5.61 -4.10
CA ILE A 131 -1.73 -4.48 -3.82
C ILE A 131 -0.33 -4.86 -4.24
N VAL A 132 0.30 -4.03 -5.08
CA VAL A 132 1.73 -4.11 -5.38
C VAL A 132 2.37 -2.90 -4.71
N PHE A 133 3.20 -3.15 -3.72
CA PHE A 133 3.78 -2.13 -2.87
C PHE A 133 5.30 -2.15 -2.97
N ILE A 134 5.91 -1.01 -3.31
CA ILE A 134 7.36 -0.82 -3.31
C ILE A 134 7.73 -0.04 -2.06
N SER A 135 8.69 -0.58 -1.31
CA SER A 135 9.27 0.06 -0.13
C SER A 135 10.76 -0.22 -0.07
N HIS A 136 11.52 0.72 0.48
CA HIS A 136 12.91 0.52 0.89
C HIS A 136 13.02 0.09 2.37
N ASP A 137 11.90 0.07 3.09
CA ASP A 137 11.79 -0.31 4.49
C ASP A 137 11.31 -1.77 4.58
N LEU A 138 12.18 -2.66 5.07
CA LEU A 138 11.88 -4.08 5.16
C LEU A 138 10.83 -4.38 6.25
N ASP A 139 10.84 -3.66 7.38
CA ASP A 139 9.85 -3.85 8.44
C ASP A 139 8.45 -3.54 7.92
N GLU A 140 8.32 -2.49 7.10
CA GLU A 140 7.10 -2.16 6.40
C GLU A 140 6.65 -3.27 5.44
N ALA A 141 7.57 -3.79 4.62
CA ALA A 141 7.28 -4.90 3.70
C ALA A 141 6.86 -6.17 4.45
N MET A 142 7.53 -6.50 5.56
CA MET A 142 7.21 -7.64 6.41
C MET A 142 5.84 -7.52 7.08
N ARG A 143 5.44 -6.29 7.44
CA ARG A 143 4.15 -6.02 8.08
C ARG A 143 2.96 -6.09 7.11
N ILE A 144 3.15 -5.60 5.88
CA ILE A 144 2.06 -5.41 4.91
C ILE A 144 1.97 -6.59 3.93
N GLY A 145 3.10 -7.16 3.53
CA GLY A 145 3.17 -8.09 2.41
C GLY A 145 2.77 -9.52 2.75
N ASP A 146 1.84 -10.10 1.99
CA ASP A 146 1.63 -11.55 1.98
C ASP A 146 2.83 -12.27 1.32
N ARG A 147 3.44 -11.62 0.34
CA ARG A 147 4.66 -12.06 -0.35
C ARG A 147 5.59 -10.88 -0.59
N ILE A 148 6.87 -11.10 -0.41
CA ILE A 148 7.92 -10.10 -0.59
C ILE A 148 8.87 -10.54 -1.70
N ALA A 149 9.16 -9.63 -2.63
CA ALA A 149 10.22 -9.79 -3.63
C ALA A 149 11.40 -8.89 -3.25
N ILE A 150 12.52 -9.46 -2.88
CA ILE A 150 13.77 -8.72 -2.63
C ILE A 150 14.47 -8.52 -3.96
N MET A 151 14.80 -7.26 -4.25
CA MET A 151 15.47 -6.87 -5.49
C MET A 151 16.87 -6.33 -5.21
N LYS A 152 17.78 -6.58 -6.12
CA LYS A 152 19.14 -6.01 -6.15
C LYS A 152 19.55 -5.75 -7.59
N ASP A 153 20.08 -4.58 -7.86
CA ASP A 153 20.60 -4.20 -9.19
C ASP A 153 19.61 -4.48 -10.33
N GLY A 154 18.32 -4.20 -10.10
CA GLY A 154 17.25 -4.41 -11.07
C GLY A 154 16.77 -5.87 -11.22
N HIS A 155 17.34 -6.80 -10.46
CA HIS A 155 16.99 -8.23 -10.52
C HIS A 155 16.29 -8.69 -9.24
N VAL A 156 15.32 -9.60 -9.40
CA VAL A 156 14.69 -10.27 -8.26
C VAL A 156 15.64 -11.34 -7.72
N VAL A 157 16.03 -11.18 -6.44
CA VAL A 157 16.99 -12.09 -5.76
C VAL A 157 16.25 -13.21 -5.04
N GLN A 158 15.14 -12.87 -4.38
CA GLN A 158 14.32 -13.85 -3.66
C GLN A 158 12.86 -13.39 -3.64
N VAL A 159 11.95 -14.35 -3.72
CA VAL A 159 10.51 -14.15 -3.51
C VAL A 159 10.01 -15.17 -2.50
N GLY A 160 9.33 -14.73 -1.45
CA GLY A 160 8.79 -15.61 -0.42
C GLY A 160 7.77 -14.90 0.46
N THR A 161 7.22 -15.64 1.42
CA THR A 161 6.49 -15.04 2.53
C THR A 161 7.47 -14.33 3.48
N PRO A 162 7.02 -13.43 4.36
CA PRO A 162 7.87 -12.88 5.41
C PRO A 162 8.64 -13.95 6.19
N ASP A 163 7.97 -15.03 6.59
CA ASP A 163 8.57 -16.16 7.30
C ASP A 163 9.65 -16.88 6.48
N ASP A 164 9.39 -17.14 5.19
CA ASP A 164 10.36 -17.78 4.30
C ASP A 164 11.64 -16.94 4.16
N ILE A 165 11.50 -15.62 4.02
CA ILE A 165 12.64 -14.72 3.84
C ILE A 165 13.50 -14.62 5.10
N LEU A 166 12.86 -14.61 6.28
CA LEU A 166 13.57 -14.56 7.56
C LEU A 166 14.28 -15.88 7.89
N ARG A 167 13.62 -17.02 7.67
CA ARG A 167 14.18 -18.33 8.02
C ARG A 167 15.16 -18.87 7.00
N ASN A 168 14.92 -18.62 5.73
CA ASN A 168 15.65 -19.20 4.60
C ASN A 168 16.16 -18.13 3.63
N PRO A 169 17.04 -17.20 4.08
CA PRO A 169 17.60 -16.19 3.19
C PRO A 169 18.43 -16.86 2.09
N ALA A 170 18.14 -16.53 0.81
CA ALA A 170 18.72 -17.17 -0.35
C ALA A 170 20.26 -16.97 -0.48
N ASN A 171 20.79 -15.88 0.05
CA ASN A 171 22.21 -15.58 0.03
C ASN A 171 22.60 -14.57 1.15
N ASP A 172 23.88 -14.23 1.22
CA ASP A 172 24.39 -13.31 2.25
C ASP A 172 23.85 -11.88 2.11
N TYR A 173 23.52 -11.45 0.91
CA TYR A 173 22.85 -10.15 0.70
C TYR A 173 21.48 -10.14 1.40
N VAL A 174 20.62 -11.12 1.12
CA VAL A 174 19.31 -11.23 1.77
C VAL A 174 19.50 -11.39 3.28
N ARG A 175 20.45 -12.22 3.73
CA ARG A 175 20.75 -12.42 5.16
C ARG A 175 21.17 -11.11 5.85
N SER A 176 21.96 -10.28 5.18
CA SER A 176 22.35 -8.97 5.74
C SER A 176 21.19 -8.00 5.81
N PHE A 177 20.28 -8.08 4.84
CA PHE A 177 19.09 -7.23 4.76
C PHE A 177 18.07 -7.53 5.87
N VAL A 178 17.89 -8.81 6.22
CA VAL A 178 16.95 -9.24 7.27
C VAL A 178 17.50 -9.15 8.71
N ARG A 179 18.81 -8.96 8.90
CA ARG A 179 19.42 -8.88 10.25
C ARG A 179 18.89 -7.75 11.12
N GLY A 180 18.36 -6.68 10.53
CA GLY A 180 17.83 -5.51 11.23
C GLY A 180 16.35 -5.58 11.56
N VAL A 181 15.66 -6.62 11.08
CA VAL A 181 14.20 -6.74 11.24
C VAL A 181 13.86 -7.16 12.67
N ASP A 182 12.93 -6.43 13.29
CA ASP A 182 12.35 -6.85 14.55
C ASP A 182 11.46 -8.08 14.35
N ALA A 183 11.96 -9.26 14.72
CA ALA A 183 11.24 -10.52 14.61
C ALA A 183 9.88 -10.49 15.33
N ALA A 184 9.73 -9.66 16.38
CA ALA A 184 8.45 -9.51 17.09
C ALA A 184 7.38 -8.81 16.25
N SER A 185 7.76 -8.01 15.25
CA SER A 185 6.83 -7.37 14.34
C SER A 185 6.26 -8.32 13.28
N VAL A 186 6.95 -9.45 13.02
CA VAL A 186 6.63 -10.39 11.94
C VAL A 186 5.94 -11.64 12.47
N PHE A 187 6.43 -12.19 13.60
CA PHE A 187 5.93 -13.43 14.16
C PHE A 187 4.78 -13.19 15.16
N LYS A 188 3.69 -13.92 15.00
CA LYS A 188 2.69 -14.05 16.06
C LYS A 188 3.22 -15.00 17.13
N ALA A 189 2.76 -14.86 18.37
CA ALA A 189 3.13 -15.77 19.46
C ALA A 189 2.90 -17.25 19.11
N ALA A 190 1.87 -17.55 18.29
CA ALA A 190 1.59 -18.89 17.79
C ALA A 190 2.67 -19.45 16.83
N ASP A 191 3.37 -18.58 16.11
CA ASP A 191 4.41 -18.98 15.15
C ASP A 191 5.74 -19.29 15.85
N ILE A 192 5.93 -18.69 17.04
CA ILE A 192 7.14 -18.85 17.87
C ILE A 192 6.95 -19.99 18.88
N ALA A 193 5.70 -20.27 19.29
CA ALA A 193 5.37 -21.33 20.24
C ALA A 193 5.67 -22.70 19.65
N ARG A 194 6.83 -23.27 19.95
CA ARG A 194 7.10 -24.69 19.71
C ARG A 194 6.18 -25.48 20.64
N LYS A 195 5.48 -26.48 20.11
CA LYS A 195 4.91 -27.54 20.92
C LYS A 195 6.06 -28.26 21.65
N SER A 196 6.40 -27.86 22.86
CA SER A 196 7.26 -28.63 23.72
C SER A 196 6.40 -29.72 24.35
N LEU A 197 6.63 -30.97 23.95
CA LEU A 197 6.17 -32.14 24.72
C LEU A 197 7.06 -32.19 25.98
N THR A 198 6.52 -31.70 27.10
CA THR A 198 7.14 -31.96 28.39
C THR A 198 6.73 -33.38 28.80
N VAL A 199 7.62 -34.36 28.64
CA VAL A 199 7.47 -35.69 29.23
C VAL A 199 7.86 -35.56 30.69
N VAL A 200 6.87 -35.58 31.60
CA VAL A 200 7.11 -35.74 33.03
C VAL A 200 7.26 -37.24 33.28
N ALA A 201 8.48 -37.70 33.57
CA ALA A 201 8.70 -39.04 34.08
C ALA A 201 8.42 -39.01 35.58
N GLU A 202 7.36 -39.66 36.03
CA GLU A 202 7.15 -40.00 37.44
C GLU A 202 8.09 -41.15 37.82
N HIS A 203 8.81 -40.92 38.95
CA HIS A 203 9.60 -41.96 39.63
C HIS A 203 8.74 -42.65 40.66
#